data_67442d36177c64e81a588a9497908380
#
_entry.id   67442d36177c64e81a588a9497908380
#
_cell.length_a   1.000
_cell.length_b   1.000
_cell.length_c   1.000
_cell.angle_alpha   90.00
_cell.angle_beta   90.00
_cell.angle_gamma   90.00
#
_symmetry.space_group_name_H-M   'P 1'
#
loop_
_entity.id
_entity.type
_entity.pdbx_description
1 polymer ?
#
loop_
_entity_poly.entity_id
_entity_poly.type
_entity_poly.pdbx_seq_one_letter_code
_entity_poly.pdbx_strand_id
1 'polypeptide(L)'
;MMKRTAAILFAAVGLILLNTAISGARQSAKPARYLYVWAGTGTHHESGKNMLVVIDVDPASSKYMQVLNVLTVDTAGGMPHHTDLALPPKGPLFANDYAKDRSYLIDFKDPVNPKLIGRTASVPGASAMHSFAKLPGGHTLATIQYGDSASKGRPGKLAEFDDKGRLVRYASSADSSSKDPAIRTYSLTTLPAIDRVVTTSSPMDSERPANVVQVWRIPDLKLLSTLEVPKAETDSAWMFPFEVETLGDGRSVLMNTYYCGFYWITGLDSKPKIERVMVMDQPKNIGCSVPMRAGNFMVMPIAYGHRYATIDITDPAHPKEISSLETDSTFFPHWISGDPGSDRVVVTDQGDGEPMVRIAHFDKTSGRMKWDDRFKLSFANVSWPNGVKGRVQPHGAVFVP
;
A
#
# COMPACT_ATOMS: atom_id res chain seq x y z
N MET A 1 -41.27 23.04 75.55
CA MET A 1 -41.09 21.99 74.55
C MET A 1 -40.26 22.54 73.39
N MET A 2 -38.99 22.35 73.46
CA MET A 2 -38.04 22.83 72.42
C MET A 2 -37.80 21.75 71.39
N LYS A 3 -38.12 22.01 70.12
CA LYS A 3 -37.71 21.13 68.99
C LYS A 3 -36.32 21.56 68.49
N ARG A 4 -35.34 20.64 68.63
CA ARG A 4 -34.02 20.80 68.07
C ARG A 4 -34.06 20.34 66.62
N THR A 5 -33.72 21.21 65.69
CA THR A 5 -33.51 20.88 64.28
C THR A 5 -32.03 20.57 64.08
N ALA A 6 -31.71 19.34 63.65
CA ALA A 6 -30.37 18.95 63.26
C ALA A 6 -30.12 19.29 61.79
N ALA A 7 -29.11 20.10 61.52
CA ALA A 7 -28.63 20.38 60.18
C ALA A 7 -27.60 19.34 59.79
N ILE A 8 -27.85 18.62 58.69
CA ILE A 8 -26.90 17.68 58.07
C ILE A 8 -26.07 18.44 57.05
N LEU A 9 -24.78 18.57 57.32
CA LEU A 9 -23.79 19.08 56.37
C LEU A 9 -23.37 17.99 55.37
N PHE A 10 -23.72 18.13 54.11
CA PHE A 10 -23.13 17.29 53.04
C PHE A 10 -21.79 17.91 52.59
N ALA A 11 -20.69 17.25 52.90
CA ALA A 11 -19.41 17.55 52.35
C ALA A 11 -19.28 16.88 50.97
N ALA A 12 -19.33 17.65 49.88
CA ALA A 12 -19.01 17.20 48.56
C ALA A 12 -17.48 17.10 48.38
N VAL A 13 -16.97 15.90 48.41
CA VAL A 13 -15.57 15.63 48.02
C VAL A 13 -15.48 15.60 46.49
N GLY A 14 -15.00 16.70 45.91
CA GLY A 14 -14.70 16.78 44.48
C GLY A 14 -13.45 15.95 44.14
N LEU A 15 -13.62 14.82 43.51
CA LEU A 15 -12.54 14.05 42.94
C LEU A 15 -12.07 14.73 41.65
N ILE A 16 -11.01 15.53 41.72
CA ILE A 16 -10.32 16.05 40.54
C ILE A 16 -9.50 14.90 39.96
N LEU A 17 -9.99 14.24 38.91
CA LEU A 17 -9.22 13.33 38.06
C LEU A 17 -8.26 14.19 37.21
N LEU A 18 -7.01 14.30 37.64
CA LEU A 18 -5.94 14.77 36.76
C LEU A 18 -5.74 13.72 35.66
N ASN A 19 -6.29 13.97 34.50
CA ASN A 19 -5.88 13.30 33.27
C ASN A 19 -4.47 13.80 32.91
N THR A 20 -3.44 13.15 33.44
CA THR A 20 -2.09 13.25 32.88
C THR A 20 -2.10 12.54 31.53
N ALA A 21 -2.35 13.30 30.46
CA ALA A 21 -2.03 12.88 29.13
C ALA A 21 -0.49 12.66 29.10
N ILE A 22 -0.07 11.41 29.20
CA ILE A 22 1.30 11.02 28.91
C ILE A 22 1.46 11.21 27.39
N SER A 23 1.81 12.42 27.01
CA SER A 23 2.39 12.72 25.70
C SER A 23 3.75 12.02 25.64
N GLY A 24 3.72 10.73 25.39
CA GLY A 24 4.92 10.01 24.98
C GLY A 24 5.39 10.62 23.68
N ALA A 25 6.39 11.52 23.78
CA ALA A 25 7.10 12.01 22.62
C ALA A 25 7.54 10.75 21.84
N ARG A 26 6.89 10.46 20.71
CA ARG A 26 7.37 9.44 19.78
C ARG A 26 8.78 9.87 19.41
N GLN A 27 9.78 9.14 19.91
CA GLN A 27 11.15 9.34 19.52
C GLN A 27 11.18 9.35 18.00
N SER A 28 11.61 10.45 17.39
CA SER A 28 11.65 10.56 15.93
C SER A 28 12.48 9.39 15.39
N ALA A 29 11.91 8.62 14.49
CA ALA A 29 12.64 7.53 13.86
C ALA A 29 13.91 8.09 13.22
N LYS A 30 15.01 7.36 13.28
CA LYS A 30 16.23 7.76 12.58
C LYS A 30 16.01 7.64 11.07
N PRO A 31 16.63 8.52 10.26
CA PRO A 31 16.63 8.36 8.81
C PRO A 31 17.12 6.97 8.42
N ALA A 32 16.44 6.35 7.48
CA ALA A 32 16.81 5.03 7.00
C ALA A 32 18.19 5.05 6.33
N ARG A 33 18.98 4.03 6.59
CA ARG A 33 20.29 3.85 5.99
C ARG A 33 20.25 3.03 4.70
N TYR A 34 19.30 2.13 4.60
CA TYR A 34 19.18 1.22 3.48
C TYR A 34 17.82 1.35 2.80
N LEU A 35 17.78 0.90 1.56
CA LEU A 35 16.57 0.77 0.76
C LEU A 35 16.50 -0.65 0.25
N TYR A 36 15.35 -1.30 0.45
CA TYR A 36 15.01 -2.54 -0.23
C TYR A 36 14.17 -2.24 -1.44
N VAL A 37 14.55 -2.82 -2.58
CA VAL A 37 13.76 -2.78 -3.81
C VAL A 37 13.44 -4.20 -4.22
N TRP A 38 12.15 -4.53 -4.28
CA TRP A 38 11.65 -5.76 -4.84
C TRP A 38 11.64 -5.65 -6.35
N ALA A 39 12.35 -6.53 -7.03
CA ALA A 39 12.62 -6.41 -8.44
C ALA A 39 12.68 -7.79 -9.13
N GLY A 40 12.64 -7.80 -10.44
CA GLY A 40 12.79 -9.01 -11.23
C GLY A 40 13.67 -8.82 -12.46
N THR A 41 14.31 -9.90 -12.91
CA THR A 41 15.00 -9.90 -14.20
C THR A 41 13.99 -9.95 -15.34
N GLY A 42 14.21 -9.17 -16.40
CA GLY A 42 13.30 -9.02 -17.53
C GLY A 42 12.63 -7.67 -17.59
N THR A 43 11.63 -7.53 -18.43
CA THR A 43 10.74 -6.37 -18.48
C THR A 43 9.54 -6.58 -17.56
N HIS A 44 8.68 -5.57 -17.42
CA HIS A 44 7.45 -5.66 -16.64
C HIS A 44 6.55 -6.85 -17.00
N HIS A 45 6.61 -7.32 -18.23
CA HIS A 45 5.79 -8.43 -18.75
C HIS A 45 6.57 -9.74 -18.97
N GLU A 46 7.87 -9.72 -18.72
CA GLU A 46 8.73 -10.91 -18.90
C GLU A 46 9.00 -11.60 -17.59
N SER A 47 8.85 -12.88 -17.61
CA SER A 47 9.13 -13.72 -16.47
C SER A 47 10.64 -13.91 -16.25
N GLY A 48 11.14 -13.46 -15.13
CA GLY A 48 12.53 -13.60 -14.71
C GLY A 48 12.66 -14.12 -13.30
N LYS A 49 13.82 -13.91 -12.69
CA LYS A 49 14.04 -14.22 -11.27
C LYS A 49 13.66 -13.01 -10.42
N ASN A 50 12.90 -13.27 -9.39
CA ASN A 50 12.63 -12.26 -8.37
C ASN A 50 13.81 -12.09 -7.43
N MET A 51 14.01 -10.86 -6.97
CA MET A 51 15.08 -10.51 -6.06
C MET A 51 14.76 -9.34 -5.17
N LEU A 52 15.33 -9.32 -3.97
CA LEU A 52 15.38 -8.13 -3.13
C LEU A 52 16.76 -7.49 -3.28
N VAL A 53 16.77 -6.26 -3.76
CA VAL A 53 17.99 -5.46 -3.94
C VAL A 53 18.19 -4.61 -2.70
N VAL A 54 19.37 -4.62 -2.11
CA VAL A 54 19.76 -3.82 -0.95
C VAL A 54 20.67 -2.67 -1.41
N ILE A 55 20.25 -1.45 -1.17
CA ILE A 55 20.94 -0.22 -1.62
C ILE A 55 21.31 0.61 -0.41
N ASP A 56 22.53 1.18 -0.38
CA ASP A 56 22.93 2.18 0.60
C ASP A 56 22.33 3.54 0.22
N VAL A 57 21.50 4.09 1.08
CA VAL A 57 20.86 5.40 0.90
C VAL A 57 21.23 6.40 1.99
N ASP A 58 22.30 6.14 2.76
CA ASP A 58 22.86 7.07 3.70
C ASP A 58 23.74 8.09 2.96
N PRO A 59 23.35 9.39 2.88
CA PRO A 59 24.12 10.40 2.15
C PRO A 59 25.55 10.64 2.70
N ALA A 60 25.81 10.20 3.94
CA ALA A 60 27.12 10.29 4.55
C ALA A 60 27.99 9.06 4.29
N SER A 61 27.44 8.01 3.71
CA SER A 61 28.18 6.78 3.42
C SER A 61 29.06 6.92 2.18
N SER A 62 30.27 6.37 2.23
CA SER A 62 31.13 6.22 1.06
C SER A 62 30.58 5.25 0.01
N LYS A 63 29.52 4.49 0.37
CA LYS A 63 28.81 3.56 -0.51
C LYS A 63 27.44 4.07 -0.97
N TYR A 64 27.17 5.36 -0.76
CA TYR A 64 25.90 5.97 -1.18
C TYR A 64 25.55 5.63 -2.63
N MET A 65 24.31 5.24 -2.91
CA MET A 65 23.78 4.72 -4.17
C MET A 65 24.33 3.32 -4.62
N GLN A 66 25.19 2.69 -3.86
CA GLN A 66 25.68 1.38 -4.26
C GLN A 66 24.70 0.26 -3.90
N VAL A 67 24.53 -0.69 -4.79
CA VAL A 67 23.91 -1.98 -4.47
C VAL A 67 24.87 -2.76 -3.59
N LEU A 68 24.48 -3.00 -2.34
CA LEU A 68 25.31 -3.70 -1.36
C LEU A 68 25.15 -5.22 -1.43
N ASN A 69 23.94 -5.67 -1.73
CA ASN A 69 23.59 -7.08 -1.76
C ASN A 69 22.34 -7.33 -2.60
N VAL A 70 22.16 -8.57 -3.01
CA VAL A 70 20.96 -9.05 -3.70
C VAL A 70 20.57 -10.41 -3.13
N LEU A 71 19.38 -10.48 -2.54
CA LEU A 71 18.75 -11.74 -2.16
C LEU A 71 17.93 -12.25 -3.34
N THR A 72 18.46 -13.21 -4.07
CA THR A 72 17.73 -13.87 -5.17
C THR A 72 16.81 -14.95 -4.61
N VAL A 73 15.56 -14.98 -5.02
CA VAL A 73 14.65 -16.09 -4.74
C VAL A 73 14.69 -17.11 -5.88
N ASP A 74 14.37 -18.36 -5.58
CA ASP A 74 14.66 -19.53 -6.38
C ASP A 74 13.76 -19.78 -7.61
N THR A 75 12.85 -18.88 -7.91
CA THR A 75 11.89 -19.08 -9.00
C THR A 75 12.30 -18.33 -10.25
N ALA A 76 12.37 -19.05 -11.37
CA ALA A 76 12.31 -18.46 -12.70
C ALA A 76 10.84 -18.29 -13.13
N GLY A 77 10.56 -17.32 -13.97
CA GLY A 77 9.21 -17.08 -14.48
C GLY A 77 8.29 -16.42 -13.45
N GLY A 78 8.85 -15.70 -12.49
CA GLY A 78 8.12 -14.90 -11.53
C GLY A 78 7.75 -13.51 -12.05
N MET A 79 6.79 -12.87 -11.39
CA MET A 79 6.41 -11.47 -11.59
C MET A 79 6.43 -10.77 -10.23
N PRO A 80 7.57 -10.20 -9.82
CA PRO A 80 7.64 -9.42 -8.59
C PRO A 80 6.74 -8.21 -8.73
N HIS A 81 5.92 -7.96 -7.72
CA HIS A 81 4.95 -6.88 -7.80
C HIS A 81 4.95 -6.05 -6.52
N HIS A 82 4.22 -6.43 -5.49
CA HIS A 82 4.14 -5.63 -4.27
C HIS A 82 5.01 -6.17 -3.13
N THR A 83 5.40 -5.29 -2.23
CA THR A 83 5.84 -5.58 -0.87
C THR A 83 4.80 -5.07 0.12
N ASP A 84 5.02 -5.23 1.44
CA ASP A 84 4.40 -4.32 2.41
C ASP A 84 4.73 -2.87 1.99
N LEU A 85 3.80 -1.93 2.18
CA LEU A 85 3.99 -0.50 1.81
C LEU A 85 5.03 0.21 2.69
N ALA A 86 5.30 -0.34 3.86
CA ALA A 86 6.33 0.11 4.78
C ALA A 86 6.96 -1.10 5.47
N LEU A 87 8.20 -0.94 5.95
CA LEU A 87 8.84 -2.00 6.72
C LEU A 87 8.01 -2.32 7.98
N PRO A 88 7.59 -3.57 8.19
CA PRO A 88 6.79 -3.91 9.35
C PRO A 88 7.59 -3.74 10.65
N PRO A 89 6.99 -3.24 11.73
CA PRO A 89 7.69 -3.05 13.00
C PRO A 89 8.09 -4.37 13.67
N LYS A 90 7.45 -5.46 13.28
CA LYS A 90 7.71 -6.82 13.75
C LYS A 90 7.37 -7.83 12.66
N GLY A 91 8.03 -9.00 12.71
CA GLY A 91 7.82 -10.09 11.74
C GLY A 91 8.55 -9.86 10.42
N PRO A 92 8.31 -10.68 9.42
CA PRO A 92 8.96 -10.59 8.13
C PRO A 92 8.34 -9.51 7.23
N LEU A 93 9.14 -9.01 6.31
CA LEU A 93 8.64 -8.30 5.13
C LEU A 93 7.99 -9.32 4.18
N PHE A 94 6.78 -9.02 3.72
CA PHE A 94 6.11 -9.79 2.67
C PHE A 94 6.43 -9.16 1.31
N ALA A 95 6.72 -10.01 0.33
CA ALA A 95 6.92 -9.62 -1.06
C ALA A 95 6.28 -10.66 -1.96
N ASN A 96 5.43 -10.25 -2.90
CA ASN A 96 4.70 -11.21 -3.71
C ASN A 96 5.43 -11.61 -4.99
N ASP A 97 5.04 -12.78 -5.48
CA ASP A 97 5.25 -13.22 -6.84
C ASP A 97 3.88 -13.45 -7.46
N TYR A 98 3.39 -12.44 -8.16
CA TYR A 98 2.05 -12.44 -8.71
C TYR A 98 1.81 -13.61 -9.68
N ALA A 99 2.81 -13.98 -10.48
CA ALA A 99 2.71 -15.05 -11.46
C ALA A 99 2.79 -16.46 -10.85
N LYS A 100 3.25 -16.61 -9.60
CA LYS A 100 3.52 -17.90 -8.95
C LYS A 100 2.62 -18.22 -7.75
N ASP A 101 1.56 -17.46 -7.55
CA ASP A 101 0.58 -17.70 -6.48
C ASP A 101 1.18 -17.79 -5.08
N ARG A 102 2.25 -17.04 -4.82
CA ARG A 102 2.96 -17.09 -3.55
C ARG A 102 3.54 -15.75 -3.17
N SER A 103 3.83 -15.62 -1.90
CA SER A 103 4.60 -14.50 -1.37
C SER A 103 5.76 -15.02 -0.55
N TYR A 104 6.82 -14.26 -0.53
CA TYR A 104 8.06 -14.56 0.19
C TYR A 104 8.07 -13.82 1.51
N LEU A 105 8.61 -14.48 2.54
CA LEU A 105 8.82 -13.93 3.86
C LEU A 105 10.31 -13.66 4.04
N ILE A 106 10.66 -12.40 4.24
CA ILE A 106 12.04 -11.95 4.26
C ILE A 106 12.36 -11.41 5.67
N ASP A 107 13.32 -12.03 6.34
CA ASP A 107 13.91 -11.53 7.59
C ASP A 107 14.94 -10.44 7.28
N PHE A 108 14.81 -9.31 7.96
CA PHE A 108 15.67 -8.13 7.79
C PHE A 108 16.39 -7.71 9.07
N LYS A 109 16.59 -8.64 10.01
CA LYS A 109 17.36 -8.38 11.26
C LYS A 109 18.78 -7.92 10.97
N ASP A 110 19.40 -8.48 9.92
CA ASP A 110 20.60 -7.91 9.31
C ASP A 110 20.17 -7.18 8.03
N PRO A 111 20.11 -5.84 8.06
CA PRO A 111 19.55 -5.08 6.94
C PRO A 111 20.40 -5.15 5.66
N VAL A 112 21.68 -5.49 5.76
CA VAL A 112 22.55 -5.66 4.58
C VAL A 112 22.47 -7.08 4.03
N ASN A 113 22.18 -8.06 4.89
CA ASN A 113 22.08 -9.47 4.53
C ASN A 113 20.69 -10.05 4.86
N PRO A 114 19.62 -9.54 4.23
CA PRO A 114 18.28 -10.09 4.43
C PRO A 114 18.22 -11.56 4.03
N LYS A 115 17.34 -12.33 4.65
CA LYS A 115 17.22 -13.78 4.42
C LYS A 115 15.80 -14.16 4.05
N LEU A 116 15.67 -15.01 3.04
CA LEU A 116 14.43 -15.70 2.77
C LEU A 116 14.21 -16.74 3.89
N ILE A 117 13.17 -16.56 4.70
CA ILE A 117 12.85 -17.44 5.83
C ILE A 117 11.64 -18.33 5.57
N GLY A 118 10.90 -18.07 4.50
CA GLY A 118 9.74 -18.88 4.15
C GLY A 118 8.95 -18.30 2.99
N ARG A 119 7.81 -18.94 2.74
CA ARG A 119 6.79 -18.54 1.78
C ARG A 119 5.42 -18.68 2.41
N THR A 120 4.45 -17.94 1.91
CA THR A 120 3.06 -18.16 2.29
C THR A 120 2.57 -19.54 1.86
N ALA A 121 1.71 -20.13 2.67
CA ALA A 121 0.94 -21.29 2.25
C ALA A 121 0.02 -20.92 1.07
N SER A 122 -0.30 -21.90 0.23
CA SER A 122 -1.30 -21.73 -0.82
C SER A 122 -2.69 -21.56 -0.20
N VAL A 123 -3.51 -20.70 -0.80
CA VAL A 123 -4.93 -20.58 -0.44
C VAL A 123 -5.74 -21.46 -1.36
N PRO A 124 -6.56 -22.39 -0.82
CA PRO A 124 -7.30 -23.35 -1.65
C PRO A 124 -8.16 -22.68 -2.73
N GLY A 125 -7.97 -23.10 -3.99
CA GLY A 125 -8.70 -22.57 -5.14
C GLY A 125 -8.53 -21.05 -5.31
N ALA A 126 -7.29 -20.53 -5.13
CA ALA A 126 -6.99 -19.12 -5.28
C ALA A 126 -5.58 -18.92 -5.87
N SER A 127 -5.42 -17.86 -6.64
CA SER A 127 -4.18 -17.49 -7.31
C SER A 127 -4.01 -15.98 -7.43
N ALA A 128 -2.79 -15.55 -7.77
CA ALA A 128 -2.43 -14.15 -7.97
C ALA A 128 -2.62 -13.28 -6.70
N MET A 129 -1.83 -13.60 -5.66
CA MET A 129 -1.74 -12.77 -4.44
C MET A 129 -1.18 -11.39 -4.79
N HIS A 130 -1.86 -10.32 -4.32
CA HIS A 130 -1.54 -8.98 -4.78
C HIS A 130 -1.01 -8.05 -3.68
N SER A 131 -1.85 -7.57 -2.78
CA SER A 131 -1.50 -6.55 -1.79
C SER A 131 -1.57 -7.08 -0.36
N PHE A 132 -0.86 -6.41 0.56
CA PHE A 132 -0.73 -6.80 1.95
C PHE A 132 -1.13 -5.69 2.91
N ALA A 133 -1.69 -6.05 4.05
CA ALA A 133 -1.87 -5.16 5.18
C ALA A 133 -1.60 -5.88 6.51
N LYS A 134 -0.80 -5.27 7.37
CA LYS A 134 -0.51 -5.81 8.70
C LYS A 134 -1.66 -5.55 9.67
N LEU A 135 -2.00 -6.58 10.43
CA LEU A 135 -2.91 -6.47 11.57
C LEU A 135 -2.14 -6.13 12.86
N PRO A 136 -2.77 -5.48 13.85
CA PRO A 136 -2.13 -5.16 15.13
C PRO A 136 -1.52 -6.39 15.84
N GLY A 137 -2.08 -7.57 15.63
CA GLY A 137 -1.57 -8.85 16.17
C GLY A 137 -0.34 -9.42 15.47
N GLY A 138 0.17 -8.77 14.41
CA GLY A 138 1.35 -9.22 13.65
C GLY A 138 1.00 -10.11 12.45
N HIS A 139 -0.24 -10.57 12.32
CA HIS A 139 -0.69 -11.27 11.12
C HIS A 139 -0.75 -10.34 9.92
N THR A 140 -0.80 -10.93 8.73
CA THR A 140 -0.90 -10.20 7.46
C THR A 140 -2.16 -10.61 6.72
N LEU A 141 -2.96 -9.64 6.35
CA LEU A 141 -4.02 -9.84 5.36
C LEU A 141 -3.43 -9.69 3.95
N ALA A 142 -3.93 -10.51 3.02
CA ALA A 142 -3.55 -10.44 1.61
C ALA A 142 -4.79 -10.54 0.72
N THR A 143 -4.82 -9.74 -0.34
CA THR A 143 -5.79 -9.88 -1.43
C THR A 143 -5.29 -10.90 -2.43
N ILE A 144 -6.23 -11.68 -3.01
CA ILE A 144 -5.95 -12.70 -4.01
C ILE A 144 -6.96 -12.53 -5.14
N GLN A 145 -6.47 -12.23 -6.34
CA GLN A 145 -7.34 -11.76 -7.42
C GLN A 145 -8.22 -12.83 -8.05
N TYR A 146 -7.74 -14.06 -8.13
CA TYR A 146 -8.46 -15.11 -8.88
C TYR A 146 -8.86 -16.27 -7.98
N GLY A 147 -9.96 -16.93 -8.34
CA GLY A 147 -10.45 -18.13 -7.67
C GLY A 147 -9.50 -19.31 -7.83
N ASP A 148 -8.97 -19.55 -9.02
CA ASP A 148 -7.89 -20.48 -9.33
C ASP A 148 -7.25 -20.09 -10.67
N SER A 149 -6.05 -20.61 -10.97
CA SER A 149 -5.32 -20.33 -12.19
C SER A 149 -6.03 -20.82 -13.48
N ALA A 150 -7.00 -21.72 -13.35
CA ALA A 150 -7.73 -22.32 -14.48
C ALA A 150 -9.03 -21.56 -14.81
N SER A 151 -9.53 -20.74 -13.90
CA SER A 151 -10.82 -20.06 -14.09
C SER A 151 -10.74 -18.57 -13.71
N LYS A 152 -10.32 -17.78 -14.68
CA LYS A 152 -10.32 -16.31 -14.58
C LYS A 152 -11.70 -15.69 -14.29
N GLY A 153 -12.79 -16.44 -14.43
CA GLY A 153 -14.17 -16.01 -14.14
C GLY A 153 -14.61 -16.17 -12.69
N ARG A 154 -13.79 -16.69 -11.78
CA ARG A 154 -14.17 -16.87 -10.38
C ARG A 154 -13.73 -15.69 -9.50
N PRO A 155 -14.50 -15.36 -8.45
CA PRO A 155 -14.16 -14.29 -7.53
C PRO A 155 -12.85 -14.57 -6.81
N GLY A 156 -12.14 -13.50 -6.46
CA GLY A 156 -10.94 -13.54 -5.64
C GLY A 156 -11.23 -13.88 -4.18
N LYS A 157 -10.25 -13.61 -3.33
CA LYS A 157 -10.31 -13.89 -1.88
C LYS A 157 -9.57 -12.85 -1.07
N LEU A 158 -9.96 -12.78 0.19
CA LEU A 158 -9.18 -12.15 1.26
C LEU A 158 -8.66 -13.25 2.18
N ALA A 159 -7.35 -13.29 2.44
CA ALA A 159 -6.72 -14.32 3.26
C ALA A 159 -5.88 -13.71 4.38
N GLU A 160 -5.75 -14.41 5.51
CA GLU A 160 -4.93 -14.04 6.65
C GLU A 160 -3.82 -15.07 6.86
N PHE A 161 -2.61 -14.58 7.01
CA PHE A 161 -1.41 -15.38 7.28
C PHE A 161 -0.76 -14.95 8.60
N ASP A 162 -0.19 -15.89 9.30
CA ASP A 162 0.66 -15.59 10.45
C ASP A 162 2.07 -15.14 10.01
N ASP A 163 2.93 -14.80 10.99
CA ASP A 163 4.31 -14.37 10.79
C ASP A 163 5.25 -15.45 10.19
N LYS A 164 4.77 -16.70 10.12
CA LYS A 164 5.46 -17.84 9.47
C LYS A 164 4.89 -18.16 8.09
N GLY A 165 3.95 -17.36 7.59
CA GLY A 165 3.28 -17.59 6.32
C GLY A 165 2.25 -18.71 6.30
N ARG A 166 1.87 -19.25 7.48
CA ARG A 166 0.81 -20.26 7.57
C ARG A 166 -0.54 -19.61 7.35
N LEU A 167 -1.37 -20.23 6.55
CA LEU A 167 -2.75 -19.78 6.33
C LEU A 167 -3.57 -19.93 7.62
N VAL A 168 -4.09 -18.82 8.12
CA VAL A 168 -4.95 -18.78 9.30
C VAL A 168 -6.41 -19.00 8.89
N ARG A 169 -6.86 -18.22 7.90
CA ARG A 169 -8.22 -18.28 7.34
C ARG A 169 -8.29 -17.52 6.01
N TYR A 170 -9.38 -17.72 5.29
CA TYR A 170 -9.69 -16.94 4.08
C TYR A 170 -11.21 -16.85 3.86
N ALA A 171 -11.63 -15.89 3.06
CA ALA A 171 -13.00 -15.71 2.64
C ALA A 171 -13.07 -15.37 1.14
N SER A 172 -14.15 -15.79 0.48
CA SER A 172 -14.42 -15.47 -0.92
C SER A 172 -14.96 -14.04 -1.05
N SER A 173 -14.55 -13.34 -2.11
CA SER A 173 -15.12 -12.05 -2.50
C SER A 173 -16.48 -12.17 -3.22
N ALA A 174 -16.95 -13.38 -3.45
CA ALA A 174 -18.25 -13.60 -4.07
C ALA A 174 -19.38 -12.92 -3.28
N ASP A 175 -20.22 -12.17 -3.98
CA ASP A 175 -21.43 -11.58 -3.42
C ASP A 175 -22.59 -11.79 -4.38
N SER A 176 -23.60 -12.54 -3.95
CA SER A 176 -24.78 -12.84 -4.75
C SER A 176 -25.66 -11.62 -5.06
N SER A 177 -25.47 -10.52 -4.32
CA SER A 177 -26.15 -9.25 -4.58
C SER A 177 -25.47 -8.41 -5.67
N SER A 178 -24.21 -8.72 -6.01
CA SER A 178 -23.47 -8.05 -7.08
C SER A 178 -23.92 -8.55 -8.46
N LYS A 179 -24.02 -7.62 -9.40
CA LYS A 179 -24.31 -7.95 -10.82
C LYS A 179 -23.13 -8.65 -11.50
N ASP A 180 -21.93 -8.49 -10.97
CA ASP A 180 -20.72 -9.14 -11.47
C ASP A 180 -20.23 -10.18 -10.46
N PRO A 181 -20.26 -11.48 -10.79
CA PRO A 181 -19.80 -12.52 -9.90
C PRO A 181 -18.27 -12.60 -9.79
N ALA A 182 -17.55 -11.96 -10.70
CA ALA A 182 -16.09 -12.04 -10.78
C ALA A 182 -15.41 -10.88 -10.05
N ILE A 183 -15.77 -10.65 -8.78
CA ILE A 183 -15.12 -9.63 -7.94
C ILE A 183 -13.69 -10.07 -7.64
N ARG A 184 -12.72 -9.27 -8.08
CA ARG A 184 -11.28 -9.54 -7.97
C ARG A 184 -10.66 -8.60 -6.95
N THR A 185 -10.42 -9.10 -5.74
CA THR A 185 -9.78 -8.30 -4.68
C THR A 185 -8.40 -7.85 -5.13
N TYR A 186 -8.17 -6.54 -5.16
CA TYR A 186 -6.94 -5.93 -5.64
C TYR A 186 -6.10 -5.34 -4.50
N SER A 187 -6.45 -4.18 -3.99
CA SER A 187 -5.80 -3.53 -2.86
C SER A 187 -6.64 -3.67 -1.59
N LEU A 188 -6.03 -3.39 -0.45
CA LEU A 188 -6.73 -3.38 0.83
C LEU A 188 -6.14 -2.38 1.80
N THR A 189 -7.00 -1.89 2.70
CA THR A 189 -6.58 -1.18 3.91
C THR A 189 -7.36 -1.68 5.11
N THR A 190 -6.79 -1.51 6.31
CA THR A 190 -7.39 -1.95 7.57
C THR A 190 -7.75 -0.76 8.45
N LEU A 191 -8.91 -0.85 9.11
CA LEU A 191 -9.38 0.11 10.11
C LEU A 191 -9.60 -0.62 11.44
N PRO A 192 -8.52 -0.95 12.17
CA PRO A 192 -8.59 -1.80 13.36
C PRO A 192 -9.47 -1.20 14.48
N ALA A 193 -9.55 0.13 14.56
CA ALA A 193 -10.36 0.82 15.56
C ALA A 193 -11.86 0.53 15.46
N ILE A 194 -12.31 0.06 14.29
CA ILE A 194 -13.71 -0.30 14.02
C ILE A 194 -13.86 -1.72 13.48
N ASP A 195 -12.81 -2.54 13.55
CA ASP A 195 -12.77 -3.93 13.06
C ASP A 195 -13.15 -4.08 11.58
N ARG A 196 -12.64 -3.21 10.70
CA ARG A 196 -12.95 -3.25 9.26
C ARG A 196 -11.71 -3.41 8.39
N VAL A 197 -11.94 -4.11 7.27
CA VAL A 197 -11.06 -4.11 6.09
C VAL A 197 -11.88 -3.59 4.92
N VAL A 198 -11.26 -2.80 4.09
CA VAL A 198 -11.80 -2.37 2.80
C VAL A 198 -10.92 -2.94 1.71
N THR A 199 -11.53 -3.59 0.71
CA THR A 199 -10.82 -4.07 -0.49
C THR A 199 -11.40 -3.44 -1.74
N THR A 200 -10.53 -3.14 -2.69
CA THR A 200 -10.91 -2.71 -4.04
C THR A 200 -11.01 -3.91 -4.98
N SER A 201 -11.52 -3.71 -6.19
CA SER A 201 -11.64 -4.76 -7.20
C SER A 201 -11.15 -4.26 -8.55
N SER A 202 -9.94 -4.66 -8.92
CA SER A 202 -9.32 -4.31 -10.21
C SER A 202 -8.55 -5.52 -10.74
N PRO A 203 -8.93 -6.11 -11.88
CA PRO A 203 -8.16 -7.20 -12.47
C PRO A 203 -6.85 -6.66 -13.07
N MET A 204 -5.77 -7.43 -12.92
CA MET A 204 -4.48 -7.14 -13.56
C MET A 204 -4.41 -7.63 -15.02
N ASP A 205 -5.43 -8.34 -15.47
CA ASP A 205 -5.59 -8.76 -16.85
C ASP A 205 -6.60 -7.88 -17.60
N SER A 206 -6.80 -8.14 -18.87
CA SER A 206 -7.72 -7.41 -19.75
C SER A 206 -9.21 -7.68 -19.47
N GLU A 207 -9.55 -8.40 -18.39
CA GLU A 207 -10.95 -8.69 -18.06
C GLU A 207 -11.66 -7.44 -17.52
N ARG A 208 -12.99 -7.44 -17.67
CA ARG A 208 -13.82 -6.34 -17.16
C ARG A 208 -13.74 -6.29 -15.64
N PRO A 209 -13.46 -5.10 -15.05
CA PRO A 209 -13.51 -4.95 -13.61
C PRO A 209 -14.94 -5.01 -13.10
N ALA A 210 -15.11 -5.53 -11.89
CA ALA A 210 -16.40 -5.47 -11.20
C ALA A 210 -16.78 -4.04 -10.77
N ASN A 211 -15.81 -3.13 -10.70
CA ASN A 211 -15.97 -1.73 -10.25
C ASN A 211 -16.70 -1.62 -8.90
N VAL A 212 -16.28 -2.43 -7.96
CA VAL A 212 -16.86 -2.47 -6.61
C VAL A 212 -15.78 -2.34 -5.54
N VAL A 213 -16.23 -1.93 -4.36
CA VAL A 213 -15.45 -1.92 -3.13
C VAL A 213 -16.17 -2.82 -2.13
N GLN A 214 -15.42 -3.65 -1.41
CA GLN A 214 -15.98 -4.53 -0.40
C GLN A 214 -15.53 -4.15 1.00
N VAL A 215 -16.45 -4.23 1.95
CA VAL A 215 -16.21 -3.98 3.37
C VAL A 215 -16.33 -5.30 4.13
N TRP A 216 -15.30 -5.63 4.90
CA TRP A 216 -15.20 -6.88 5.65
C TRP A 216 -15.02 -6.63 7.12
N ARG A 217 -15.37 -7.60 7.95
CA ARG A 217 -15.08 -7.61 9.39
C ARG A 217 -13.77 -8.32 9.68
N ILE A 218 -12.84 -7.68 10.42
CA ILE A 218 -11.52 -8.26 10.68
C ILE A 218 -11.60 -9.60 11.44
N PRO A 219 -12.34 -9.74 12.57
CA PRO A 219 -12.25 -10.93 13.41
C PRO A 219 -12.60 -12.26 12.72
N ASP A 220 -13.41 -12.26 11.67
CA ASP A 220 -13.88 -13.47 11.01
C ASP A 220 -13.85 -13.43 9.48
N LEU A 221 -13.32 -12.35 8.91
CA LEU A 221 -13.31 -12.06 7.47
C LEU A 221 -14.69 -12.14 6.82
N LYS A 222 -15.75 -11.85 7.59
CA LYS A 222 -17.12 -11.82 7.05
C LYS A 222 -17.28 -10.63 6.12
N LEU A 223 -17.69 -10.87 4.88
CA LEU A 223 -18.14 -9.82 3.96
C LEU A 223 -19.40 -9.17 4.53
N LEU A 224 -19.35 -7.84 4.71
CA LEU A 224 -20.45 -7.07 5.28
C LEU A 224 -21.24 -6.32 4.19
N SER A 225 -20.55 -5.80 3.19
CA SER A 225 -21.20 -5.11 2.07
C SER A 225 -20.29 -5.03 0.85
N THR A 226 -20.93 -4.98 -0.31
CA THR A 226 -20.32 -4.66 -1.61
C THR A 226 -20.94 -3.36 -2.10
N LEU A 227 -20.11 -2.37 -2.37
CA LEU A 227 -20.50 -1.03 -2.83
C LEU A 227 -20.12 -0.89 -4.30
N GLU A 228 -21.07 -0.59 -5.16
CA GLU A 228 -20.77 -0.23 -6.55
C GLU A 228 -20.12 1.18 -6.58
N VAL A 229 -19.04 1.33 -7.33
CA VAL A 229 -18.43 2.64 -7.56
C VAL A 229 -19.38 3.49 -8.40
N PRO A 230 -19.76 4.70 -7.95
CA PRO A 230 -20.69 5.56 -8.66
C PRO A 230 -20.21 5.85 -10.09
N LYS A 231 -20.98 5.34 -11.05
CA LYS A 231 -20.71 5.54 -12.48
C LYS A 231 -21.04 6.99 -12.87
N ALA A 232 -20.18 7.58 -13.68
CA ALA A 232 -20.50 8.79 -14.42
C ALA A 232 -20.65 8.47 -15.92
N GLU A 233 -21.57 9.17 -16.58
CA GLU A 233 -21.79 8.98 -18.03
C GLU A 233 -20.78 9.78 -18.87
N THR A 234 -20.17 10.79 -18.26
CA THR A 234 -19.31 11.77 -18.95
C THR A 234 -17.82 11.38 -18.98
N ASP A 235 -17.40 10.43 -18.17
CA ASP A 235 -16.00 10.05 -18.04
C ASP A 235 -15.80 8.58 -17.65
N SER A 236 -14.58 8.07 -17.76
CA SER A 236 -14.18 6.72 -17.35
C SER A 236 -13.53 6.68 -15.96
N ALA A 237 -13.48 7.79 -15.24
CA ALA A 237 -12.79 7.91 -13.96
C ALA A 237 -13.32 6.98 -12.86
N TRP A 238 -14.50 6.38 -13.04
CA TRP A 238 -15.08 5.40 -12.10
C TRP A 238 -14.56 3.97 -12.30
N MET A 239 -13.80 3.71 -13.36
CA MET A 239 -13.37 2.36 -13.73
C MET A 239 -12.09 1.96 -13.02
N PHE A 240 -11.96 0.67 -12.72
CA PHE A 240 -10.83 0.05 -12.08
C PHE A 240 -10.53 0.67 -10.69
N PRO A 241 -11.36 0.39 -9.66
CA PRO A 241 -11.06 0.73 -8.26
C PRO A 241 -9.71 0.15 -7.88
N PHE A 242 -8.73 1.02 -7.62
CA PHE A 242 -7.33 0.63 -7.58
C PHE A 242 -6.81 0.58 -6.15
N GLU A 243 -6.21 1.62 -5.64
CA GLU A 243 -5.66 1.64 -4.29
C GLU A 243 -6.63 2.29 -3.30
N VAL A 244 -6.52 1.92 -2.04
CA VAL A 244 -7.35 2.43 -0.95
C VAL A 244 -6.52 2.71 0.29
N GLU A 245 -6.66 3.93 0.83
CA GLU A 245 -5.90 4.42 1.97
C GLU A 245 -6.81 4.82 3.14
N THR A 246 -6.46 4.40 4.35
CA THR A 246 -7.14 4.84 5.57
C THR A 246 -6.82 6.30 5.85
N LEU A 247 -7.85 7.10 6.11
CA LEU A 247 -7.70 8.51 6.47
C LEU A 247 -7.31 8.71 7.94
N GLY A 248 -6.98 9.96 8.30
CA GLY A 248 -6.50 10.30 9.64
C GLY A 248 -7.50 10.08 10.78
N ASP A 249 -8.79 9.97 10.48
CA ASP A 249 -9.86 9.65 11.43
C ASP A 249 -9.87 8.15 11.83
N GLY A 250 -9.17 7.29 11.09
CA GLY A 250 -9.15 5.83 11.30
C GLY A 250 -10.51 5.15 11.09
N ARG A 251 -11.48 5.82 10.46
CA ARG A 251 -12.87 5.38 10.30
C ARG A 251 -13.38 5.52 8.86
N SER A 252 -12.69 6.27 8.02
CA SER A 252 -12.99 6.47 6.61
C SER A 252 -11.76 6.18 5.74
N VAL A 253 -11.99 6.00 4.46
CA VAL A 253 -10.92 5.71 3.48
C VAL A 253 -11.08 6.59 2.25
N LEU A 254 -9.96 6.86 1.58
CA LEU A 254 -9.94 7.45 0.26
C LEU A 254 -9.41 6.40 -0.72
N MET A 255 -10.15 6.18 -1.79
CA MET A 255 -9.81 5.25 -2.86
C MET A 255 -9.54 6.03 -4.14
N ASN A 256 -8.52 5.63 -4.90
CA ASN A 256 -8.37 6.05 -6.28
C ASN A 256 -8.76 4.92 -7.25
N THR A 257 -9.12 5.31 -8.44
CA THR A 257 -9.23 4.41 -9.59
C THR A 257 -7.99 4.53 -10.47
N TYR A 258 -7.76 3.54 -11.33
CA TYR A 258 -6.68 3.61 -12.33
C TYR A 258 -6.84 4.82 -13.28
N TYR A 259 -8.09 5.21 -13.57
CA TYR A 259 -8.42 6.39 -14.38
C TYR A 259 -8.53 7.68 -13.55
N CYS A 260 -7.91 7.72 -12.35
CA CYS A 260 -7.72 8.91 -11.54
C CYS A 260 -9.01 9.60 -11.07
N GLY A 261 -10.05 8.83 -10.81
CA GLY A 261 -11.16 9.25 -9.98
C GLY A 261 -10.86 8.97 -8.50
N PHE A 262 -11.29 9.86 -7.61
CA PHE A 262 -11.11 9.70 -6.17
C PHE A 262 -12.47 9.61 -5.49
N TYR A 263 -12.56 8.65 -4.56
CA TYR A 263 -13.80 8.29 -3.89
C TYR A 263 -13.58 8.23 -2.40
N TRP A 264 -14.39 8.99 -1.66
CA TRP A 264 -14.41 8.95 -0.20
C TRP A 264 -15.43 7.96 0.28
N ILE A 265 -15.02 7.05 1.17
CA ILE A 265 -15.87 5.97 1.68
C ILE A 265 -16.01 6.15 3.19
N THR A 266 -17.23 6.34 3.64
CA THR A 266 -17.60 6.66 5.03
C THR A 266 -18.60 5.66 5.60
N GLY A 267 -18.95 5.79 6.88
CA GLY A 267 -19.96 4.95 7.54
C GLY A 267 -19.58 3.47 7.61
N LEU A 268 -18.30 3.15 7.55
CA LEU A 268 -17.77 1.78 7.47
C LEU A 268 -18.12 0.92 8.69
N ASP A 269 -18.41 1.52 9.83
CA ASP A 269 -18.86 0.84 11.06
C ASP A 269 -20.37 0.61 11.13
N SER A 270 -21.16 1.23 10.24
CA SER A 270 -22.63 1.23 10.28
C SER A 270 -23.25 0.99 8.91
N LYS A 271 -23.39 2.03 8.11
CA LYS A 271 -23.96 2.03 6.76
C LYS A 271 -22.95 2.64 5.78
N PRO A 272 -22.12 1.84 5.13
CA PRO A 272 -21.11 2.36 4.21
C PRO A 272 -21.72 3.16 3.07
N LYS A 273 -21.04 4.28 2.73
CA LYS A 273 -21.35 5.14 1.60
C LYS A 273 -20.07 5.39 0.82
N ILE A 274 -20.21 5.51 -0.50
CA ILE A 274 -19.13 5.84 -1.42
C ILE A 274 -19.54 7.06 -2.25
N GLU A 275 -18.70 8.09 -2.24
CA GLU A 275 -18.96 9.36 -2.91
C GLU A 275 -17.75 9.75 -3.76
N ARG A 276 -17.98 10.16 -5.01
CA ARG A 276 -16.92 10.69 -5.85
C ARG A 276 -16.62 12.13 -5.43
N VAL A 277 -15.38 12.37 -5.02
CA VAL A 277 -14.96 13.67 -4.47
C VAL A 277 -14.02 14.45 -5.39
N MET A 278 -13.33 13.76 -6.31
CA MET A 278 -12.41 14.40 -7.26
C MET A 278 -12.25 13.55 -8.51
N VAL A 279 -11.97 14.19 -9.63
CA VAL A 279 -11.48 13.57 -10.87
C VAL A 279 -10.34 14.42 -11.38
N MET A 280 -9.21 13.79 -11.70
CA MET A 280 -8.13 14.47 -12.41
C MET A 280 -8.43 14.52 -13.92
N ASP A 281 -7.98 15.57 -14.57
CA ASP A 281 -8.24 15.80 -16.00
C ASP A 281 -7.74 14.63 -16.87
N GLN A 282 -8.63 14.07 -17.67
CA GLN A 282 -8.34 12.95 -18.58
C GLN A 282 -8.31 13.41 -20.05
N PRO A 283 -7.54 12.75 -20.92
CA PRO A 283 -6.75 11.53 -20.74
C PRO A 283 -5.33 11.73 -20.17
N LYS A 284 -4.93 12.97 -19.85
CA LYS A 284 -3.57 13.29 -19.39
C LYS A 284 -3.19 12.63 -18.06
N ASN A 285 -4.19 12.29 -17.25
CA ASN A 285 -4.01 11.70 -15.93
C ASN A 285 -4.60 10.28 -15.89
N ILE A 286 -3.95 9.34 -16.55
CA ILE A 286 -4.26 7.91 -16.49
C ILE A 286 -3.12 7.17 -15.84
N GLY A 287 -3.45 6.05 -15.14
CA GLY A 287 -2.48 5.25 -14.42
C GLY A 287 -2.15 5.82 -13.05
N CYS A 288 -3.18 6.32 -12.33
CA CYS A 288 -3.06 6.60 -10.90
C CYS A 288 -2.76 5.30 -10.17
N SER A 289 -1.52 5.16 -9.71
CA SER A 289 -0.95 3.92 -9.23
C SER A 289 -0.92 3.86 -7.69
N VAL A 290 0.14 3.33 -7.10
CA VAL A 290 0.25 3.08 -5.65
C VAL A 290 0.61 4.37 -4.91
N PRO A 291 -0.34 5.02 -4.19
CA PRO A 291 -0.09 6.30 -3.53
C PRO A 291 0.63 6.12 -2.21
N MET A 292 1.11 7.24 -1.69
CA MET A 292 1.59 7.36 -0.32
C MET A 292 0.77 8.41 0.43
N ARG A 293 0.23 8.05 1.58
CA ARG A 293 -0.35 9.04 2.49
C ARG A 293 0.69 9.59 3.45
N ALA A 294 0.79 10.90 3.56
CA ALA A 294 1.69 11.61 4.48
C ALA A 294 0.91 12.72 5.22
N GLY A 295 0.37 12.38 6.39
CA GLY A 295 -0.48 13.30 7.14
C GLY A 295 -1.78 13.63 6.38
N ASN A 296 -1.99 14.91 6.08
CA ASN A 296 -3.12 15.43 5.32
C ASN A 296 -2.86 15.49 3.81
N PHE A 297 -1.82 14.83 3.33
CA PHE A 297 -1.50 14.76 1.91
C PHE A 297 -1.53 13.32 1.42
N MET A 298 -1.95 13.16 0.18
CA MET A 298 -1.77 11.95 -0.61
C MET A 298 -0.88 12.29 -1.81
N VAL A 299 0.24 11.57 -1.95
CA VAL A 299 1.09 11.68 -3.13
C VAL A 299 0.74 10.55 -4.08
N MET A 300 0.29 10.91 -5.27
CA MET A 300 -0.22 10.01 -6.29
C MET A 300 0.74 9.90 -7.47
N PRO A 301 1.32 8.73 -7.72
CA PRO A 301 2.02 8.46 -8.96
C PRO A 301 1.02 8.39 -10.13
N ILE A 302 1.31 9.09 -11.22
CA ILE A 302 0.48 9.12 -12.42
C ILE A 302 1.32 8.65 -13.61
N ALA A 303 1.19 7.37 -13.96
CA ALA A 303 2.08 6.68 -14.88
C ALA A 303 2.15 7.38 -16.25
N TYR A 304 1.02 7.52 -16.94
CA TYR A 304 0.97 8.14 -18.28
C TYR A 304 0.99 9.66 -18.24
N GLY A 305 0.82 10.26 -17.06
CA GLY A 305 1.03 11.69 -16.85
C GLY A 305 2.49 12.04 -16.59
N HIS A 306 3.37 11.04 -16.41
CA HIS A 306 4.81 11.22 -16.12
C HIS A 306 5.07 12.18 -14.98
N ARG A 307 4.32 12.03 -13.87
CA ARG A 307 4.41 12.94 -12.71
C ARG A 307 3.93 12.31 -11.41
N TYR A 308 4.28 12.95 -10.32
CA TYR A 308 3.70 12.71 -8.99
C TYR A 308 2.86 13.92 -8.61
N ALA A 309 1.57 13.73 -8.37
CA ALA A 309 0.69 14.79 -7.88
C ALA A 309 0.55 14.72 -6.36
N THR A 310 0.65 15.85 -5.68
CA THR A 310 0.28 15.95 -4.27
C THR A 310 -1.12 16.49 -4.14
N ILE A 311 -1.97 15.75 -3.46
CA ILE A 311 -3.36 16.05 -3.22
C ILE A 311 -3.52 16.38 -1.73
N ASP A 312 -4.02 17.57 -1.42
CA ASP A 312 -4.45 17.94 -0.07
C ASP A 312 -5.78 17.25 0.24
N ILE A 313 -5.77 16.43 1.28
CA ILE A 313 -6.91 15.64 1.78
C ILE A 313 -7.31 16.07 3.19
N THR A 314 -6.99 17.30 3.59
CA THR A 314 -7.41 17.89 4.89
C THR A 314 -8.92 17.87 5.01
N ASP A 315 -9.64 18.21 3.93
CA ASP A 315 -11.06 17.97 3.74
C ASP A 315 -11.25 16.85 2.70
N PRO A 316 -11.50 15.61 3.12
CA PRO A 316 -11.64 14.50 2.19
C PRO A 316 -12.86 14.58 1.26
N ALA A 317 -13.84 15.43 1.58
CA ALA A 317 -14.99 15.70 0.72
C ALA A 317 -14.62 16.62 -0.46
N HIS A 318 -13.57 17.43 -0.32
CA HIS A 318 -13.12 18.40 -1.31
C HIS A 318 -11.59 18.35 -1.50
N PRO A 319 -11.01 17.20 -1.87
CA PRO A 319 -9.56 17.08 -2.05
C PRO A 319 -9.10 17.98 -3.21
N LYS A 320 -7.86 18.45 -3.15
CA LYS A 320 -7.31 19.38 -4.14
C LYS A 320 -5.89 19.01 -4.49
N GLU A 321 -5.58 18.94 -5.78
CA GLU A 321 -4.18 18.92 -6.22
C GLU A 321 -3.53 20.27 -5.91
N ILE A 322 -2.40 20.23 -5.20
CA ILE A 322 -1.68 21.44 -4.74
C ILE A 322 -0.28 21.58 -5.30
N SER A 323 0.32 20.50 -5.74
CA SER A 323 1.64 20.51 -6.36
C SER A 323 1.85 19.28 -7.25
N SER A 324 2.83 19.38 -8.15
CA SER A 324 3.27 18.31 -9.04
C SER A 324 4.79 18.23 -9.06
N LEU A 325 5.33 17.02 -9.21
CA LEU A 325 6.74 16.75 -9.51
C LEU A 325 6.81 15.96 -10.81
N GLU A 326 7.30 16.61 -11.87
CA GLU A 326 7.40 16.00 -13.19
C GLU A 326 8.57 15.01 -13.27
N THR A 327 8.41 14.00 -14.13
CA THR A 327 9.43 13.02 -14.48
C THR A 327 9.80 13.14 -15.96
N ASP A 328 10.84 12.42 -16.38
CA ASP A 328 11.16 12.26 -17.80
C ASP A 328 10.04 11.48 -18.51
N SER A 329 9.82 11.71 -19.78
CA SER A 329 8.76 11.06 -20.58
C SER A 329 8.93 9.53 -20.73
N THR A 330 10.08 8.99 -20.36
CA THR A 330 10.36 7.55 -20.34
C THR A 330 10.22 6.94 -18.96
N PHE A 331 10.01 7.75 -17.92
CA PHE A 331 9.79 7.31 -16.55
C PHE A 331 8.29 7.17 -16.29
N PHE A 332 7.83 5.98 -15.95
CA PHE A 332 6.43 5.71 -15.60
C PHE A 332 6.30 5.57 -14.08
N PRO A 333 5.84 6.61 -13.38
CA PRO A 333 5.63 6.57 -11.94
C PRO A 333 4.69 5.43 -11.52
N HIS A 334 5.16 4.57 -10.61
CA HIS A 334 4.32 3.46 -10.18
C HIS A 334 4.23 3.33 -8.66
N TRP A 335 5.35 3.31 -7.98
CA TRP A 335 5.42 3.12 -6.53
C TRP A 335 6.01 4.33 -5.85
N ILE A 336 5.49 4.67 -4.67
CA ILE A 336 6.09 5.66 -3.78
C ILE A 336 6.02 5.18 -2.33
N SER A 337 7.12 5.33 -1.59
CA SER A 337 7.20 4.98 -0.17
C SER A 337 8.06 6.00 0.59
N GLY A 338 7.65 6.34 1.81
CA GLY A 338 8.31 7.33 2.65
C GLY A 338 9.32 6.74 3.63
N ASP A 339 10.40 7.47 3.87
CA ASP A 339 11.33 7.21 4.97
C ASP A 339 10.68 7.65 6.29
N PRO A 340 10.47 6.75 7.26
CA PRO A 340 9.83 7.12 8.53
C PRO A 340 10.62 8.11 9.36
N GLY A 341 11.94 8.23 9.14
CA GLY A 341 12.85 9.07 9.91
C GLY A 341 13.28 10.36 9.21
N SER A 342 12.80 10.64 8.00
CA SER A 342 13.17 11.85 7.25
C SER A 342 12.05 12.33 6.33
N ASP A 343 12.38 13.29 5.47
CA ASP A 343 11.50 13.80 4.41
C ASP A 343 11.68 13.07 3.07
N ARG A 344 12.55 12.04 3.03
CA ARG A 344 12.83 11.29 1.80
C ARG A 344 11.67 10.39 1.42
N VAL A 345 11.43 10.30 0.12
CA VAL A 345 10.53 9.32 -0.48
C VAL A 345 11.27 8.61 -1.61
N VAL A 346 11.12 7.30 -1.69
CA VAL A 346 11.60 6.51 -2.83
C VAL A 346 10.50 6.37 -3.86
N VAL A 347 10.88 6.43 -5.11
CA VAL A 347 10.00 6.21 -6.25
C VAL A 347 10.64 5.24 -7.24
N THR A 348 9.82 4.37 -7.83
CA THR A 348 10.27 3.40 -8.82
C THR A 348 9.56 3.59 -10.15
N ASP A 349 10.30 3.26 -11.22
CA ASP A 349 9.83 3.27 -12.59
C ASP A 349 9.34 1.88 -13.00
N GLN A 350 8.19 1.83 -13.64
CA GLN A 350 7.62 0.60 -14.19
C GLN A 350 7.53 0.61 -15.73
N GLY A 351 8.12 1.61 -16.38
CA GLY A 351 8.11 1.72 -17.84
C GLY A 351 9.09 0.75 -18.53
N ASP A 352 8.94 0.67 -19.84
CA ASP A 352 9.86 -0.09 -20.69
C ASP A 352 11.16 0.67 -20.99
N GLY A 353 11.28 1.91 -20.52
CA GLY A 353 12.48 2.74 -20.59
C GLY A 353 13.64 2.24 -19.73
N GLU A 354 14.50 3.12 -19.30
CA GLU A 354 15.58 2.81 -18.36
C GLU A 354 15.02 2.52 -16.97
N PRO A 355 15.26 1.33 -16.37
CA PRO A 355 14.68 0.96 -15.08
C PRO A 355 15.33 1.78 -13.96
N MET A 356 14.59 2.75 -13.43
CA MET A 356 15.11 3.74 -12.49
C MET A 356 14.54 3.57 -11.08
N VAL A 357 15.41 3.83 -10.10
CA VAL A 357 15.03 4.12 -8.71
C VAL A 357 15.53 5.52 -8.38
N ARG A 358 14.64 6.38 -7.89
CA ARG A 358 14.98 7.76 -7.51
C ARG A 358 14.52 8.07 -6.09
N ILE A 359 15.14 9.07 -5.49
CA ILE A 359 14.70 9.65 -4.23
C ILE A 359 14.25 11.09 -4.50
N ALA A 360 13.17 11.48 -3.86
CA ALA A 360 12.72 12.85 -3.75
C ALA A 360 12.58 13.23 -2.27
N HIS A 361 12.50 14.53 -1.98
CA HIS A 361 12.18 15.09 -0.69
C HIS A 361 10.74 15.57 -0.68
N PHE A 362 9.97 15.17 0.32
CA PHE A 362 8.59 15.58 0.51
C PHE A 362 8.44 16.48 1.72
N ASP A 363 8.10 17.74 1.50
CA ASP A 363 7.81 18.69 2.58
C ASP A 363 6.41 18.44 3.15
N LYS A 364 6.35 17.87 4.35
CA LYS A 364 5.09 17.54 5.05
C LYS A 364 4.27 18.78 5.47
N THR A 365 4.83 19.98 5.37
CA THR A 365 4.14 21.23 5.69
C THR A 365 3.45 21.82 4.47
N SER A 366 4.15 21.85 3.33
CA SER A 366 3.64 22.47 2.10
C SER A 366 3.09 21.47 1.08
N GLY A 367 3.32 20.17 1.27
CA GLY A 367 2.96 19.13 0.30
C GLY A 367 3.81 19.15 -0.98
N ARG A 368 4.89 19.89 -1.00
CA ARG A 368 5.75 20.00 -2.19
C ARG A 368 6.80 18.91 -2.22
N MET A 369 7.11 18.46 -3.41
CA MET A 369 8.20 17.51 -3.67
C MET A 369 9.29 18.17 -4.51
N LYS A 370 10.52 17.69 -4.32
CA LYS A 370 11.66 17.99 -5.19
C LYS A 370 12.57 16.76 -5.30
N TRP A 371 13.21 16.60 -6.44
CA TRP A 371 14.19 15.53 -6.62
C TRP A 371 15.41 15.70 -5.71
N ASP A 372 15.93 14.59 -5.17
CA ASP A 372 17.33 14.54 -4.73
C ASP A 372 18.20 14.28 -5.96
N ASP A 373 18.84 15.35 -6.47
CA ASP A 373 19.67 15.25 -7.67
C ASP A 373 20.91 14.38 -7.48
N ARG A 374 21.26 14.06 -6.23
CA ARG A 374 22.38 13.18 -5.88
C ARG A 374 22.00 11.70 -5.97
N PHE A 375 20.68 11.36 -5.96
CA PHE A 375 20.22 9.99 -6.02
C PHE A 375 19.42 9.73 -7.29
N LYS A 376 20.07 9.15 -8.27
CA LYS A 376 19.47 8.70 -9.54
C LYS A 376 20.13 7.37 -9.92
N LEU A 377 19.51 6.25 -9.54
CA LEU A 377 20.07 4.92 -9.75
C LEU A 377 19.38 4.21 -10.90
N SER A 378 20.14 3.97 -11.97
CA SER A 378 19.69 3.16 -13.09
C SER A 378 20.06 1.70 -12.88
N PHE A 379 19.08 0.83 -12.87
CA PHE A 379 19.29 -0.61 -12.76
C PHE A 379 19.86 -1.22 -14.05
N ALA A 380 19.85 -0.50 -15.18
CA ALA A 380 20.54 -0.90 -16.39
C ALA A 380 22.07 -0.86 -16.26
N ASN A 381 22.58 0.03 -15.37
CA ASN A 381 24.01 0.30 -15.22
C ASN A 381 24.63 -0.30 -13.94
N VAL A 382 23.87 -1.11 -13.21
CA VAL A 382 24.35 -1.74 -11.97
C VAL A 382 25.26 -2.91 -12.28
N SER A 383 26.42 -2.95 -11.63
CA SER A 383 27.24 -4.17 -11.55
C SER A 383 26.61 -5.09 -10.49
N TRP A 384 25.82 -6.04 -10.94
CA TRP A 384 25.04 -6.89 -10.06
C TRP A 384 25.91 -7.86 -9.27
N PRO A 385 25.84 -7.89 -7.94
CA PRO A 385 26.44 -8.95 -7.15
C PRO A 385 25.75 -10.30 -7.43
N ASN A 386 26.41 -11.39 -7.04
CA ASN A 386 25.88 -12.76 -7.13
C ASN A 386 25.54 -13.25 -8.56
N GLY A 387 26.15 -12.66 -9.59
CA GLY A 387 26.03 -13.13 -10.97
C GLY A 387 24.67 -12.89 -11.63
N VAL A 388 23.85 -11.99 -11.12
CA VAL A 388 22.61 -11.53 -11.79
C VAL A 388 22.99 -10.94 -13.15
N LYS A 389 22.25 -11.31 -14.19
CA LYS A 389 22.46 -10.85 -15.58
C LYS A 389 21.15 -10.37 -16.18
N GLY A 390 21.27 -9.47 -17.14
CA GLY A 390 20.15 -8.92 -17.90
C GLY A 390 19.52 -7.70 -17.25
N ARG A 391 18.43 -7.24 -17.84
CA ARG A 391 17.62 -6.12 -17.34
C ARG A 391 16.97 -6.51 -16.01
N VAL A 392 17.01 -5.62 -15.05
CA VAL A 392 16.29 -5.76 -13.77
C VAL A 392 15.30 -4.62 -13.66
N GLN A 393 14.04 -4.96 -13.48
CA GLN A 393 12.94 -3.99 -13.34
C GLN A 393 12.59 -3.84 -11.86
N PRO A 394 12.69 -2.62 -11.28
CA PRO A 394 12.24 -2.34 -9.93
C PRO A 394 10.71 -2.29 -9.87
N HIS A 395 10.13 -2.61 -8.68
CA HIS A 395 8.71 -2.47 -8.45
C HIS A 395 8.45 -1.90 -7.04
N GLY A 396 8.15 -2.74 -6.04
CA GLY A 396 7.96 -2.30 -4.66
C GLY A 396 9.27 -1.86 -4.00
N ALA A 397 9.24 -0.82 -3.16
CA ALA A 397 10.42 -0.36 -2.45
C ALA A 397 10.06 0.12 -1.05
N VAL A 398 10.93 -0.17 -0.06
CA VAL A 398 10.76 0.24 1.34
C VAL A 398 12.08 0.67 1.95
N PHE A 399 12.04 1.73 2.73
CA PHE A 399 13.19 2.20 3.51
C PHE A 399 13.43 1.30 4.73
N VAL A 400 14.72 1.07 5.03
CA VAL A 400 15.18 0.22 6.14
C VAL A 400 16.14 1.03 7.02
N PRO A 401 15.87 1.18 8.33
CA PRO A 401 16.70 1.94 9.27
C PRO A 401 18.14 1.45 9.40
#